data_9d36aa94034348f9dbb6e7bf9a185bc3
#
_entry.id   9d36aa94034348f9dbb6e7bf9a185bc3
#
_cell.length_a   1.000
_cell.length_b   1.000
_cell.length_c   1.000
_cell.angle_alpha   90.00
_cell.angle_beta   90.00
_cell.angle_gamma   90.00
#
_symmetry.space_group_name_H-M   'P 1'
#
loop_
_entity.id
_entity.type
_entity.pdbx_description
1 polymer ?
#
loop_
_entity_poly.entity_id
_entity_poly.type
_entity_poly.pdbx_seq_one_letter_code
_entity_poly.pdbx_strand_id
1 'polypeptide(L)'
;DSKKSLDFVYELFPRMKERRSQLAGTMSGGEQQMCAIGRAIMSGPKLLLMDEPSAGLAPVVVQQVFGLVRRIREEGYTVLIVEQNVQQVLKVVDRAYLLEAGQLIDSGKSSDLLESETVRKAYMGL
;
A
#
# COMPACT_ATOMS: atom_id res chain seq x y z
N ASP A 1 -9.55 -11.22 16.67
CA ASP A 1 -8.86 -11.21 17.94
C ASP A 1 -7.81 -10.09 17.98
N SER A 2 -7.92 -9.20 18.97
CA SER A 2 -7.05 -8.03 19.13
C SER A 2 -5.59 -8.43 19.32
N LYS A 3 -5.32 -9.50 20.07
CA LYS A 3 -3.96 -9.97 20.30
C LYS A 3 -3.31 -10.47 19.01
N LYS A 4 -4.05 -11.24 18.20
CA LYS A 4 -3.56 -11.71 16.90
C LYS A 4 -3.26 -10.56 15.97
N SER A 5 -4.13 -9.55 15.93
CA SER A 5 -3.92 -8.37 15.12
C SER A 5 -2.68 -7.59 15.57
N LEU A 6 -2.47 -7.44 16.87
CA LEU A 6 -1.30 -6.76 17.41
C LEU A 6 -0.02 -7.51 17.09
N ASP A 7 -0.01 -8.83 17.26
CA ASP A 7 1.14 -9.68 16.92
C ASP A 7 1.48 -9.56 15.44
N PHE A 8 0.48 -9.59 14.56
CA PHE A 8 0.68 -9.42 13.13
C PHE A 8 1.27 -8.04 12.80
N VAL A 9 0.75 -6.98 13.42
CA VAL A 9 1.28 -5.63 13.22
C VAL A 9 2.75 -5.55 13.65
N TYR A 10 3.10 -6.12 14.79
CA TYR A 10 4.49 -6.11 15.26
C TYR A 10 5.40 -6.97 14.37
N GLU A 11 4.87 -8.03 13.76
CA GLU A 11 5.62 -8.82 12.79
C GLU A 11 5.90 -8.04 11.50
N LEU A 12 4.91 -7.28 11.02
CA LEU A 12 5.06 -6.43 9.85
C LEU A 12 5.99 -5.25 10.11
N PHE A 13 5.93 -4.69 11.33
CA PHE A 13 6.62 -3.45 11.69
C PHE A 13 7.42 -3.62 12.98
N PRO A 14 8.56 -4.32 12.94
CA PRO A 14 9.36 -4.52 14.16
C PRO A 14 9.73 -3.23 14.87
N ARG A 15 9.98 -2.15 14.12
CA ARG A 15 10.30 -0.84 14.72
C ARG A 15 9.15 -0.26 15.52
N MET A 16 7.91 -0.57 15.16
CA MET A 16 6.75 -0.13 15.94
C MET A 16 6.73 -0.79 17.30
N LYS A 17 7.12 -2.06 17.38
CA LYS A 17 7.24 -2.75 18.66
C LYS A 17 8.33 -2.11 19.53
N GLU A 18 9.48 -1.79 18.94
CA GLU A 18 10.59 -1.14 19.65
C GLU A 18 10.20 0.25 20.15
N ARG A 19 9.36 0.97 19.40
CA ARG A 19 8.96 2.34 19.69
C ARG A 19 7.50 2.46 20.10
N ARG A 20 6.93 1.41 20.68
CA ARG A 20 5.50 1.36 21.01
C ARG A 20 5.04 2.46 21.97
N SER A 21 5.95 3.00 22.75
CA SER A 21 5.66 4.10 23.67
C SER A 21 5.95 5.49 23.10
N GLN A 22 6.46 5.57 21.87
CA GLN A 22 6.77 6.83 21.22
C GLN A 22 5.51 7.48 20.66
N LEU A 23 5.43 8.81 20.77
CA LEU A 23 4.33 9.56 20.16
C LEU A 23 4.48 9.54 18.64
N ALA A 24 3.37 9.28 17.93
CA ALA A 24 3.38 9.19 16.46
C ALA A 24 3.90 10.48 15.80
N GLY A 25 3.62 11.64 16.37
CA GLY A 25 4.09 12.92 15.82
C GLY A 25 5.60 13.12 15.81
N THR A 26 6.36 12.29 16.57
CA THR A 26 7.82 12.35 16.60
C THR A 26 8.49 11.36 15.65
N MET A 27 7.69 10.58 14.89
CA MET A 27 8.20 9.60 13.95
C MET A 27 8.45 10.23 12.58
N SER A 28 9.30 9.59 11.75
CA SER A 28 9.49 9.99 10.36
C SER A 28 8.18 9.80 9.57
N GLY A 29 8.10 10.41 8.37
CA GLY A 29 6.92 10.26 7.50
C GLY A 29 6.60 8.81 7.19
N GLY A 30 7.64 8.00 6.87
CA GLY A 30 7.47 6.57 6.61
C GLY A 30 6.99 5.80 7.84
N GLU A 31 7.56 6.12 9.00
CA GLU A 31 7.13 5.48 10.25
C GLU A 31 5.70 5.87 10.62
N GLN A 32 5.31 7.11 10.38
CA GLN A 32 3.94 7.57 10.60
C GLN A 32 2.96 6.82 9.69
N GLN A 33 3.34 6.61 8.43
CA GLN A 33 2.52 5.85 7.48
C GLN A 33 2.35 4.40 7.92
N MET A 34 3.43 3.78 8.36
CA MET A 34 3.39 2.40 8.90
C MET A 34 2.51 2.32 10.14
N CYS A 35 2.58 3.32 11.01
CA CYS A 35 1.74 3.40 12.20
C CYS A 35 0.25 3.49 11.83
N ALA A 36 -0.08 4.30 10.81
CA ALA A 36 -1.45 4.43 10.31
C ALA A 36 -1.98 3.11 9.77
N ILE A 37 -1.17 2.39 8.98
CA ILE A 37 -1.53 1.08 8.43
C ILE A 37 -1.73 0.06 9.57
N GLY A 38 -0.80 0.03 10.53
CA GLY A 38 -0.90 -0.86 11.68
C GLY A 38 -2.15 -0.61 12.51
N ARG A 39 -2.50 0.66 12.71
CA ARG A 39 -3.71 1.05 13.43
C ARG A 39 -4.96 0.56 12.70
N ALA A 40 -4.99 0.69 11.37
CA ALA A 40 -6.10 0.21 10.57
C ALA A 40 -6.26 -1.32 10.69
N ILE A 41 -5.16 -2.07 10.67
CA ILE A 41 -5.17 -3.53 10.83
C ILE A 41 -5.72 -3.92 12.20
N MET A 42 -5.39 -3.16 13.24
CA MET A 42 -5.85 -3.45 14.60
C MET A 42 -7.38 -3.42 14.75
N SER A 43 -8.09 -2.70 13.86
CA SER A 43 -9.55 -2.67 13.89
C SER A 43 -10.20 -3.95 13.37
N GLY A 44 -9.42 -4.90 12.83
CA GLY A 44 -9.93 -6.15 12.29
C GLY A 44 -10.77 -5.97 11.04
N PRO A 45 -10.31 -5.20 10.04
CA PRO A 45 -11.17 -4.83 8.91
C PRO A 45 -11.36 -5.98 7.93
N LYS A 46 -12.50 -5.96 7.22
CA LYS A 46 -12.72 -6.80 6.05
C LYS A 46 -12.13 -6.16 4.79
N LEU A 47 -12.04 -4.83 4.79
CA LEU A 47 -11.52 -4.06 3.67
C LEU A 47 -10.62 -2.95 4.21
N LEU A 48 -9.39 -2.90 3.72
CA LEU A 48 -8.45 -1.83 4.01
C LEU A 48 -8.45 -0.84 2.84
N LEU A 49 -8.69 0.43 3.16
CA LEU A 49 -8.62 1.51 2.18
C LEU A 49 -7.31 2.28 2.39
N MET A 50 -6.51 2.41 1.34
CA MET A 50 -5.25 3.13 1.38
C MET A 50 -5.26 4.21 0.29
N ASP A 51 -5.15 5.47 0.69
CA ASP A 51 -5.17 6.61 -0.22
C ASP A 51 -3.76 7.18 -0.34
N GLU A 52 -3.15 6.95 -1.50
CA GLU A 52 -1.80 7.41 -1.84
C GLU A 52 -0.77 7.13 -0.74
N PRO A 53 -0.63 5.86 -0.30
CA PRO A 53 0.23 5.56 0.85
C PRO A 53 1.72 5.87 0.61
N SER A 54 2.16 6.03 -0.65
CA SER A 54 3.55 6.33 -0.96
C SER A 54 3.83 7.83 -1.15
N ALA A 55 2.79 8.68 -1.09
CA ALA A 55 2.94 10.11 -1.38
C ALA A 55 3.92 10.79 -0.41
N GLY A 56 4.86 11.55 -0.96
CA GLY A 56 5.82 12.32 -0.17
C GLY A 56 6.91 11.51 0.51
N LEU A 57 7.01 10.22 0.23
CA LEU A 57 8.01 9.35 0.85
C LEU A 57 9.23 9.16 -0.06
N ALA A 58 10.40 8.93 0.56
CA ALA A 58 11.63 8.64 -0.17
C ALA A 58 11.51 7.30 -0.93
N PRO A 59 12.22 7.14 -2.06
CA PRO A 59 12.09 5.92 -2.91
C PRO A 59 12.28 4.61 -2.16
N VAL A 60 13.23 4.53 -1.23
CA VAL A 60 13.45 3.32 -0.43
C VAL A 60 12.24 3.00 0.43
N VAL A 61 11.63 4.03 1.02
CA VAL A 61 10.45 3.87 1.87
C VAL A 61 9.22 3.50 1.03
N VAL A 62 9.11 4.05 -0.18
CA VAL A 62 8.05 3.69 -1.13
C VAL A 62 8.05 2.18 -1.38
N GLN A 63 9.23 1.61 -1.65
CA GLN A 63 9.34 0.16 -1.87
C GLN A 63 8.94 -0.64 -0.64
N GLN A 64 9.29 -0.16 0.54
CA GLN A 64 8.89 -0.81 1.79
C GLN A 64 7.37 -0.80 1.97
N VAL A 65 6.71 0.32 1.67
CA VAL A 65 5.25 0.44 1.75
C VAL A 65 4.57 -0.54 0.80
N PHE A 66 5.01 -0.61 -0.44
CA PHE A 66 4.43 -1.55 -1.41
C PHE A 66 4.71 -3.00 -1.06
N GLY A 67 5.86 -3.30 -0.49
CA GLY A 67 6.16 -4.64 0.04
C GLY A 67 5.20 -5.03 1.16
N LEU A 68 4.85 -4.09 2.03
CA LEU A 68 3.88 -4.29 3.09
C LEU A 68 2.47 -4.52 2.54
N VAL A 69 2.07 -3.76 1.53
CA VAL A 69 0.77 -3.96 0.86
C VAL A 69 0.66 -5.38 0.33
N ARG A 70 1.71 -5.86 -0.34
CA ARG A 70 1.76 -7.24 -0.84
C ARG A 70 1.58 -8.25 0.30
N ARG A 71 2.28 -8.05 1.38
CA ARG A 71 2.24 -8.96 2.53
C ARG A 71 0.88 -8.98 3.20
N ILE A 72 0.26 -7.82 3.35
CA ILE A 72 -1.08 -7.69 3.91
C ILE A 72 -2.09 -8.44 3.03
N ARG A 73 -1.97 -8.31 1.71
CA ARG A 73 -2.82 -9.03 0.77
C ARG A 73 -2.63 -10.55 0.90
N GLU A 74 -1.39 -11.01 0.99
CA GLU A 74 -1.08 -12.43 1.13
C GLU A 74 -1.65 -13.02 2.42
N GLU A 75 -1.80 -12.21 3.47
CA GLU A 75 -2.40 -12.65 4.73
C GLU A 75 -3.94 -12.72 4.68
N GLY A 76 -4.54 -12.40 3.52
CA GLY A 76 -5.97 -12.56 3.32
C GLY A 76 -6.80 -11.29 3.43
N TYR A 77 -6.17 -10.13 3.67
CA TYR A 77 -6.89 -8.86 3.70
C TYR A 77 -7.27 -8.43 2.29
N THR A 78 -8.47 -7.87 2.15
CA THR A 78 -8.88 -7.20 0.92
C THR A 78 -8.43 -5.76 1.01
N VAL A 79 -7.70 -5.30 -0.01
CA VAL A 79 -7.12 -3.95 -0.02
C VAL A 79 -7.61 -3.18 -1.25
N LEU A 80 -8.11 -1.98 -1.03
CA LEU A 80 -8.37 -1.01 -2.11
C LEU A 80 -7.36 0.12 -1.94
N ILE A 81 -6.49 0.28 -2.92
CA ILE A 81 -5.43 1.27 -2.87
C ILE A 81 -5.60 2.28 -4.00
N VAL A 82 -5.53 3.57 -3.66
CA VAL A 82 -5.49 4.66 -4.64
C VAL A 82 -4.04 5.13 -4.70
N GLU A 83 -3.47 5.19 -5.89
CA GLU A 83 -2.06 5.49 -6.06
C GLU A 83 -1.78 6.17 -7.39
N GLN A 84 -0.82 7.09 -7.41
CA GLN A 84 -0.34 7.72 -8.64
C GLN A 84 0.85 6.97 -9.24
N ASN A 85 1.54 6.20 -8.43
CA ASN A 85 2.71 5.42 -8.87
C ASN A 85 2.23 4.12 -9.53
N VAL A 86 1.81 4.23 -10.81
CA VAL A 86 1.20 3.12 -11.56
C VAL A 86 2.16 1.93 -11.66
N GLN A 87 3.42 2.18 -11.97
CA GLN A 87 4.40 1.12 -12.14
C GLN A 87 4.55 0.27 -10.89
N GLN A 88 4.63 0.90 -9.72
CA GLN A 88 4.80 0.19 -8.47
C GLN A 88 3.52 -0.51 -8.03
N VAL A 89 2.36 0.15 -8.12
CA VAL A 89 1.11 -0.43 -7.64
C VAL A 89 0.69 -1.64 -8.47
N LEU A 90 0.91 -1.61 -9.78
CA LEU A 90 0.56 -2.75 -10.63
C LEU A 90 1.33 -4.02 -10.29
N LYS A 91 2.48 -3.90 -9.65
CA LYS A 91 3.27 -5.06 -9.23
C LYS A 91 2.73 -5.74 -7.97
N VAL A 92 1.86 -5.08 -7.22
CA VAL A 92 1.37 -5.60 -5.92
C VAL A 92 -0.13 -5.84 -5.86
N VAL A 93 -0.90 -5.39 -6.85
CA VAL A 93 -2.35 -5.56 -6.87
C VAL A 93 -2.77 -6.66 -7.84
N ASP A 94 -3.97 -7.20 -7.64
CA ASP A 94 -4.54 -8.22 -8.52
C ASP A 94 -5.21 -7.60 -9.74
N ARG A 95 -5.94 -6.51 -9.54
CA ARG A 95 -6.67 -5.78 -10.57
C ARG A 95 -6.51 -4.30 -10.36
N ALA A 96 -6.64 -3.54 -11.44
CA ALA A 96 -6.57 -2.09 -11.36
C ALA A 96 -7.57 -1.42 -12.29
N TYR A 97 -7.91 -0.18 -11.93
CA TYR A 97 -8.76 0.72 -12.71
C TYR A 97 -7.95 2.00 -12.89
N LEU A 98 -7.64 2.32 -14.14
CA LEU A 98 -6.83 3.49 -14.47
C LEU A 98 -7.71 4.67 -14.83
N LEU A 99 -7.58 5.74 -14.06
CA LEU A 99 -8.39 6.95 -14.23
C LEU A 99 -7.50 8.10 -14.70
N GLU A 100 -8.04 8.90 -15.63
CA GLU A 100 -7.39 10.12 -16.09
C GLU A 100 -8.45 11.19 -16.26
N ALA A 101 -8.26 12.35 -15.65
CA ALA A 101 -9.20 13.47 -15.66
C ALA A 101 -10.63 13.02 -15.31
N GLY A 102 -10.77 12.14 -14.33
CA GLY A 102 -12.06 11.65 -13.86
C GLY A 102 -12.70 10.58 -14.75
N GLN A 103 -12.00 10.11 -15.79
CA GLN A 103 -12.52 9.10 -16.69
C GLN A 103 -11.73 7.80 -16.58
N LEU A 104 -12.46 6.68 -16.63
CA LEU A 104 -11.84 5.35 -16.67
C LEU A 104 -11.27 5.13 -18.09
N ILE A 105 -9.94 4.97 -18.18
CA ILE A 105 -9.28 4.77 -19.48
C ILE A 105 -8.89 3.32 -19.73
N ASP A 106 -8.71 2.52 -18.67
CA ASP A 106 -8.40 1.10 -18.80
C ASP A 106 -8.67 0.40 -17.48
N SER A 107 -8.90 -0.90 -17.53
CA SER A 107 -9.08 -1.71 -16.33
C SER A 107 -8.82 -3.17 -16.66
N GLY A 108 -8.49 -3.96 -15.63
CA GLY A 108 -8.28 -5.39 -15.79
C GLY A 108 -7.29 -5.95 -14.80
N LYS A 109 -6.82 -7.16 -15.12
CA LYS A 109 -5.79 -7.82 -14.31
C LYS A 109 -4.48 -7.04 -14.39
N SER A 110 -3.79 -6.91 -13.28
CA SER A 110 -2.53 -6.17 -13.22
C SER A 110 -1.49 -6.73 -14.19
N SER A 111 -1.43 -8.06 -14.37
CA SER A 111 -0.51 -8.68 -15.30
C SER A 111 -0.75 -8.25 -16.75
N ASP A 112 -2.01 -8.13 -17.15
CA ASP A 112 -2.37 -7.67 -18.49
C ASP A 112 -2.04 -6.19 -18.68
N LEU A 113 -2.32 -5.38 -17.65
CA LEU A 113 -2.03 -3.94 -17.72
C LEU A 113 -0.52 -3.66 -17.77
N LEU A 114 0.29 -4.45 -17.09
CA LEU A 114 1.75 -4.31 -17.14
C LEU A 114 2.31 -4.55 -18.54
N GLU A 115 1.63 -5.37 -19.35
CA GLU A 115 2.05 -5.67 -20.72
C GLU A 115 1.39 -4.77 -21.76
N SER A 116 0.40 -3.96 -21.37
CA SER A 116 -0.31 -3.07 -22.27
C SER A 116 0.60 -1.96 -22.78
N GLU A 117 0.68 -1.79 -24.11
CA GLU A 117 1.44 -0.69 -24.72
C GLU A 117 0.87 0.67 -24.31
N THR A 118 -0.44 0.80 -24.25
CA THR A 118 -1.10 2.03 -23.85
C THR A 118 -0.66 2.45 -22.46
N VAL A 119 -0.70 1.50 -21.51
CA VAL A 119 -0.30 1.75 -20.12
C VAL A 119 1.19 2.07 -20.04
N ARG A 120 2.03 1.31 -20.74
CA ARG A 120 3.48 1.51 -20.70
C ARG A 120 3.86 2.88 -21.24
N LYS A 121 3.24 3.32 -22.34
CA LYS A 121 3.51 4.65 -22.91
C LYS A 121 2.98 5.77 -22.02
N ALA A 122 1.79 5.61 -21.47
CA ALA A 122 1.13 6.68 -20.69
C ALA A 122 1.74 6.86 -19.31
N TYR A 123 2.15 5.76 -18.64
CA TYR A 123 2.49 5.79 -17.22
C TYR A 123 3.89 5.29 -16.88
N MET A 124 4.58 4.62 -17.80
CA MET A 124 5.90 4.03 -17.53
C MET A 124 7.03 4.64 -18.36
N GLY A 125 6.70 5.57 -19.24
CA GLY A 125 7.70 6.24 -20.08
C GLY A 125 8.42 5.35 -21.07
N LEU A 126 7.78 4.26 -21.45
CA LEU A 126 8.40 3.27 -22.37
C LEU A 126 7.90 3.42 -23.79
#